data_3a085369b1173c2048b6dfbb41b078a9
#
_entry.id   3a085369b1173c2048b6dfbb41b078a9
#
_cell.length_a   1.000
_cell.length_b   1.000
_cell.length_c   1.000
_cell.angle_alpha   90.00
_cell.angle_beta   90.00
_cell.angle_gamma   90.00
#
_symmetry.space_group_name_H-M   'P 1'
#
loop_
_entity.id
_entity.type
_entity.pdbx_description
1 polymer ?
#
loop_
_entity_poly.entity_id
_entity_poly.type
_entity_poly.pdbx_seq_one_letter_code
_entity_poly.pdbx_strand_id
1 'polypeptide(L)'
;MTTYVSQIDYLILGGGSAGCALAARLSEDPEKRVVLVEAGRDIRKETMPDDIRARYPGLAYLNPANVWPKLKVKMSGASREATATTRLYEQARVLGGGSAINAMVANRGAPEDYDEWGALGAEGWSGEIALKYFRKLERDVDFDNEYHGNDGPIPVRRLSPDKVSPFVAAVKDTLKMRGATVHPDQNGRWVDGVFPAAIAVSDDGERVPASIGYLTDEVRARPNLAILTETFAEKLTFVGTRVTGAEVRNQTGRRRLVARETLLTLGGIHSAAMLLRSGIGPAADLAPLGIDCRCDLPGVGKNLMEHPLIAISTYLPPRARMPDLNEHHDQALLRWTSSIPHAPQGDMHFAIIGRTAWHDIGQRIGTILIWVNKSFSRGEIRLRSSDPLEEPEVDFRLLSDDRDLQRLKEGFRRASAILSDSMMRKVSGPVFPTSYSERVKKISAPGLWNSMQLKAFSCMLDWSGPLRSLLIHSVVTMGLSLRKLLDDDAALTAFVENSVAGVWHASGTCRMGASDDRLAVTDGAGRVRGVDGLRVCDSSIMPTIPRANTNLPTLMIAERMADLMKANSSMEPAVAGQELLSAERT
;
A
#
# COMPACT_ATOMS: atom_id res chain seq x y z
N MET A 1 -14.25 -6.95 44.94
CA MET A 1 -13.42 -7.90 44.18
C MET A 1 -12.58 -7.09 43.21
N THR A 2 -11.32 -6.86 43.55
CA THR A 2 -10.37 -6.15 42.70
C THR A 2 -9.98 -7.11 41.60
N THR A 3 -10.58 -6.92 40.41
CA THR A 3 -10.17 -7.66 39.22
C THR A 3 -8.74 -7.22 38.90
N TYR A 4 -7.77 -8.08 39.14
CA TYR A 4 -6.42 -7.92 38.62
C TYR A 4 -6.51 -7.89 37.11
N VAL A 5 -6.50 -6.71 36.51
CA VAL A 5 -6.31 -6.55 35.07
C VAL A 5 -4.85 -6.91 34.83
N SER A 6 -4.61 -8.13 34.34
CA SER A 6 -3.25 -8.56 34.00
C SER A 6 -2.70 -7.58 32.94
N GLN A 7 -1.54 -7.02 33.22
CA GLN A 7 -0.88 -6.02 32.39
C GLN A 7 -0.67 -6.56 30.96
N ILE A 8 -1.00 -5.75 29.95
CA ILE A 8 -0.69 -6.05 28.56
C ILE A 8 0.81 -5.80 28.34
N ASP A 9 1.53 -6.79 27.79
CA ASP A 9 2.93 -6.58 27.41
C ASP A 9 3.02 -5.78 26.12
N TYR A 10 2.28 -6.17 25.09
CA TYR A 10 2.26 -5.52 23.78
C TYR A 10 0.84 -5.13 23.36
N LEU A 11 0.60 -3.82 23.27
CA LEU A 11 -0.63 -3.26 22.71
C LEU A 11 -0.38 -2.82 21.27
N ILE A 12 -0.96 -3.52 20.31
CA ILE A 12 -0.81 -3.26 18.87
C ILE A 12 -2.02 -2.47 18.40
N LEU A 13 -1.80 -1.24 17.94
CA LEU A 13 -2.85 -0.36 17.42
C LEU A 13 -2.83 -0.38 15.89
N GLY A 14 -3.85 -1.01 15.29
CA GLY A 14 -4.04 -1.22 13.86
C GLY A 14 -3.82 -2.67 13.45
N GLY A 15 -4.90 -3.37 13.05
CA GLY A 15 -4.89 -4.75 12.57
C GLY A 15 -4.60 -4.87 11.06
N GLY A 16 -3.74 -4.00 10.52
CA GLY A 16 -3.28 -4.08 9.13
C GLY A 16 -2.27 -5.19 8.90
N SER A 17 -1.57 -5.16 7.76
CA SER A 17 -0.54 -6.15 7.40
C SER A 17 0.50 -6.33 8.51
N ALA A 18 1.09 -5.22 8.99
CA ALA A 18 2.09 -5.26 10.07
C ALA A 18 1.50 -5.72 11.40
N GLY A 19 0.33 -5.20 11.78
CA GLY A 19 -0.29 -5.54 13.06
C GLY A 19 -0.66 -7.02 13.18
N CYS A 20 -1.16 -7.64 12.10
CA CYS A 20 -1.43 -9.08 12.06
C CYS A 20 -0.14 -9.91 12.22
N ALA A 21 0.94 -9.52 11.53
CA ALA A 21 2.23 -10.21 11.63
C ALA A 21 2.82 -10.09 13.05
N LEU A 22 2.83 -8.88 13.62
CA LEU A 22 3.32 -8.65 14.98
C LEU A 22 2.50 -9.41 16.02
N ALA A 23 1.16 -9.39 15.92
CA ALA A 23 0.29 -10.12 16.84
C ALA A 23 0.58 -11.62 16.82
N ALA A 24 0.75 -12.20 15.62
CA ALA A 24 1.09 -13.61 15.47
C ALA A 24 2.47 -13.93 16.07
N ARG A 25 3.49 -13.13 15.76
CA ARG A 25 4.87 -13.38 16.16
C ARG A 25 5.12 -13.11 17.65
N LEU A 26 4.57 -12.04 18.20
CA LEU A 26 4.79 -11.70 19.62
C LEU A 26 4.01 -12.61 20.56
N SER A 27 2.87 -13.17 20.13
CA SER A 27 2.11 -14.15 20.92
C SER A 27 2.66 -15.59 20.87
N GLU A 28 3.76 -15.83 20.13
CA GLU A 28 4.49 -17.12 20.20
C GLU A 28 5.09 -17.38 21.57
N ASP A 29 5.44 -16.33 22.31
CA ASP A 29 5.85 -16.41 23.71
C ASP A 29 4.58 -16.43 24.59
N PRO A 30 4.23 -17.55 25.25
CA PRO A 30 3.02 -17.67 26.03
C PRO A 30 3.00 -16.78 27.30
N GLU A 31 4.18 -16.32 27.76
CA GLU A 31 4.31 -15.43 28.91
C GLU A 31 4.03 -13.96 28.55
N LYS A 32 3.94 -13.61 27.26
CA LYS A 32 3.66 -12.26 26.77
C LYS A 32 2.20 -12.09 26.41
N ARG A 33 1.52 -11.18 27.08
CA ARG A 33 0.15 -10.83 26.76
C ARG A 33 0.09 -9.81 25.63
N VAL A 34 -0.52 -10.20 24.50
CA VAL A 34 -0.63 -9.39 23.29
C VAL A 34 -2.09 -9.00 23.06
N VAL A 35 -2.34 -7.72 22.80
CA VAL A 35 -3.66 -7.21 22.42
C VAL A 35 -3.55 -6.47 21.09
N LEU A 36 -4.29 -6.92 20.09
CA LEU A 36 -4.43 -6.27 18.79
C LEU A 36 -5.75 -5.51 18.72
N VAL A 37 -5.71 -4.23 18.35
CA VAL A 37 -6.88 -3.35 18.19
C VAL A 37 -7.06 -3.00 16.72
N GLU A 38 -8.26 -3.21 16.17
CA GLU A 38 -8.63 -2.88 14.79
C GLU A 38 -9.98 -2.15 14.73
N ALA A 39 -10.02 -1.04 13.98
CA ALA A 39 -11.23 -0.23 13.83
C ALA A 39 -12.30 -0.87 12.94
N GLY A 40 -11.89 -1.74 12.02
CA GLY A 40 -12.77 -2.44 11.09
C GLY A 40 -13.26 -3.79 11.61
N ARG A 41 -14.03 -4.47 10.76
CA ARG A 41 -14.57 -5.82 11.03
C ARG A 41 -13.50 -6.90 10.95
N ASP A 42 -13.76 -8.06 11.57
CA ASP A 42 -12.94 -9.26 11.45
C ASP A 42 -13.06 -9.88 10.04
N ILE A 43 -11.96 -10.42 9.54
CA ILE A 43 -11.89 -11.18 8.29
C ILE A 43 -11.25 -12.53 8.58
N ARG A 44 -12.04 -13.60 8.43
CA ARG A 44 -11.62 -15.00 8.57
C ARG A 44 -11.83 -15.74 7.26
N LYS A 45 -11.13 -16.86 7.08
CA LYS A 45 -11.21 -17.65 5.84
C LYS A 45 -12.65 -18.10 5.54
N GLU A 46 -13.34 -18.62 6.54
CA GLU A 46 -14.69 -19.20 6.40
C GLU A 46 -15.76 -18.13 6.15
N THR A 47 -15.58 -16.94 6.71
CA THR A 47 -16.55 -15.83 6.66
C THR A 47 -16.06 -14.67 5.80
N MET A 48 -15.05 -14.91 4.94
CA MET A 48 -14.51 -13.86 4.06
C MET A 48 -15.61 -13.36 3.13
N PRO A 49 -15.91 -12.04 3.13
CA PRO A 49 -16.91 -11.46 2.23
C PRO A 49 -16.53 -11.67 0.75
N ASP A 50 -17.53 -11.87 -0.10
CA ASP A 50 -17.34 -12.16 -1.53
C ASP A 50 -16.57 -11.07 -2.27
N ASP A 51 -16.75 -9.81 -1.90
CA ASP A 51 -16.02 -8.68 -2.47
C ASP A 51 -14.52 -8.70 -2.14
N ILE A 52 -14.15 -9.15 -0.93
CA ILE A 52 -12.75 -9.35 -0.51
C ILE A 52 -12.19 -10.63 -1.12
N ARG A 53 -12.97 -11.70 -1.19
CA ARG A 53 -12.60 -12.99 -1.80
C ARG A 53 -12.34 -12.86 -3.30
N ALA A 54 -13.02 -11.91 -3.96
CA ALA A 54 -12.94 -11.70 -5.39
C ALA A 54 -11.49 -11.45 -5.86
N ARG A 55 -11.10 -12.14 -6.94
CA ARG A 55 -9.77 -11.98 -7.53
C ARG A 55 -9.57 -10.61 -8.20
N TYR A 56 -10.65 -9.93 -8.56
CA TYR A 56 -10.58 -8.55 -9.01
C TYR A 56 -10.71 -7.61 -7.81
N PRO A 57 -9.67 -6.84 -7.45
CA PRO A 57 -9.60 -6.08 -6.19
C PRO A 57 -10.58 -4.92 -6.13
N GLY A 58 -11.07 -4.43 -7.29
CA GLY A 58 -12.01 -3.31 -7.37
C GLY A 58 -13.31 -3.53 -6.60
N LEU A 59 -13.76 -4.79 -6.45
CA LEU A 59 -14.94 -5.09 -5.64
C LEU A 59 -14.69 -4.81 -4.16
N ALA A 60 -13.48 -5.12 -3.66
CA ALA A 60 -13.12 -4.90 -2.27
C ALA A 60 -12.91 -3.42 -1.92
N TYR A 61 -12.07 -2.70 -2.69
CA TYR A 61 -11.71 -1.31 -2.35
C TYR A 61 -12.81 -0.29 -2.73
N LEU A 62 -13.74 -0.62 -3.64
CA LEU A 62 -14.91 0.22 -3.94
C LEU A 62 -16.07 0.02 -2.96
N ASN A 63 -16.00 -0.99 -2.10
CA ASN A 63 -17.00 -1.19 -1.05
C ASN A 63 -16.70 -0.26 0.14
N PRO A 64 -17.57 0.72 0.45
CA PRO A 64 -17.35 1.67 1.54
C PRO A 64 -17.28 1.02 2.93
N ALA A 65 -17.77 -0.20 3.09
CA ALA A 65 -17.66 -0.96 4.34
C ALA A 65 -16.22 -1.43 4.65
N ASN A 66 -15.34 -1.44 3.63
CA ASN A 66 -13.97 -1.92 3.77
C ASN A 66 -12.94 -0.79 3.91
N VAL A 67 -13.35 0.47 3.75
CA VAL A 67 -12.43 1.61 3.68
C VAL A 67 -12.83 2.73 4.64
N TRP A 68 -11.90 3.64 4.92
CA TRP A 68 -12.18 4.88 5.64
C TRP A 68 -13.04 5.79 4.75
N PRO A 69 -14.33 6.00 5.07
CA PRO A 69 -15.27 6.61 4.12
C PRO A 69 -15.09 8.12 3.94
N LYS A 70 -14.35 8.77 4.85
CA LYS A 70 -14.15 10.23 4.86
C LYS A 70 -12.73 10.66 4.51
N LEU A 71 -11.79 9.71 4.37
CA LEU A 71 -10.40 10.03 4.08
C LEU A 71 -10.26 10.59 2.66
N LYS A 72 -9.97 11.88 2.57
CA LYS A 72 -9.73 12.58 1.31
C LYS A 72 -8.32 13.12 1.27
N VAL A 73 -7.71 13.08 0.09
CA VAL A 73 -6.32 13.48 -0.12
C VAL A 73 -6.18 14.43 -1.30
N LYS A 74 -5.16 15.28 -1.27
CA LYS A 74 -4.65 16.05 -2.41
C LYS A 74 -3.56 15.23 -3.09
N MET A 75 -3.56 15.18 -4.44
CA MET A 75 -2.60 14.37 -5.20
C MET A 75 -1.54 15.24 -5.89
N SER A 76 -1.90 16.36 -6.50
CA SER A 76 -1.03 17.17 -7.33
C SER A 76 -0.14 18.13 -6.54
N GLY A 77 0.97 18.57 -7.14
CA GLY A 77 2.01 19.38 -6.52
C GLY A 77 1.65 20.81 -6.16
N ALA A 78 2.54 21.46 -5.41
CA ALA A 78 2.37 22.77 -4.76
C ALA A 78 2.06 23.94 -5.71
N SER A 79 2.48 23.91 -6.97
CA SER A 79 2.18 24.95 -7.96
C SER A 79 0.69 25.08 -8.29
N ARG A 80 -0.16 24.19 -7.75
CA ARG A 80 -1.60 24.09 -8.02
C ARG A 80 -2.47 24.04 -6.77
N GLU A 81 -1.97 24.46 -5.63
CA GLU A 81 -2.72 24.46 -4.35
C GLU A 81 -4.12 25.08 -4.45
N ALA A 82 -4.27 26.15 -5.22
CA ALA A 82 -5.55 26.83 -5.41
C ALA A 82 -6.58 26.02 -6.24
N THR A 83 -6.14 25.03 -7.01
CA THR A 83 -6.99 24.20 -7.89
C THR A 83 -6.96 22.72 -7.56
N ALA A 84 -6.15 22.30 -6.58
CA ALA A 84 -6.01 20.91 -6.19
C ALA A 84 -7.34 20.35 -5.67
N THR A 85 -7.95 19.44 -6.43
CA THR A 85 -9.16 18.75 -6.02
C THR A 85 -8.82 17.62 -5.04
N THR A 86 -9.53 17.57 -3.93
CA THR A 86 -9.45 16.43 -3.02
C THR A 86 -10.25 15.26 -3.58
N ARG A 87 -9.73 14.04 -3.41
CA ARG A 87 -10.45 12.81 -3.77
C ARG A 87 -10.42 11.80 -2.63
N LEU A 88 -11.39 10.90 -2.60
CA LEU A 88 -11.41 9.78 -1.66
C LEU A 88 -10.16 8.91 -1.89
N TYR A 89 -9.51 8.53 -0.80
CA TYR A 89 -8.39 7.60 -0.79
C TYR A 89 -8.83 6.30 -0.10
N GLU A 90 -8.86 5.21 -0.85
CA GLU A 90 -9.41 3.93 -0.39
C GLU A 90 -8.41 3.21 0.53
N GLN A 91 -8.18 3.76 1.71
CA GLN A 91 -7.42 3.08 2.76
C GLN A 91 -8.31 2.10 3.51
N ALA A 92 -7.82 0.88 3.72
CA ALA A 92 -8.58 -0.18 4.35
C ALA A 92 -8.95 0.11 5.81
N ARG A 93 -10.16 -0.32 6.19
CA ARG A 93 -10.69 -0.35 7.56
C ARG A 93 -11.30 -1.72 7.82
N VAL A 94 -10.46 -2.73 7.83
CA VAL A 94 -10.80 -4.13 8.10
C VAL A 94 -9.57 -4.84 8.66
N LEU A 95 -9.76 -5.91 9.40
CA LEU A 95 -8.64 -6.75 9.85
C LEU A 95 -7.89 -7.33 8.63
N GLY A 96 -6.57 -7.23 8.63
CA GLY A 96 -5.71 -7.47 7.46
C GLY A 96 -5.32 -6.19 6.71
N GLY A 97 -6.03 -5.07 6.96
CA GLY A 97 -5.73 -3.77 6.38
C GLY A 97 -5.63 -3.78 4.86
N GLY A 98 -4.64 -3.10 4.31
CA GLY A 98 -4.40 -3.02 2.86
C GLY A 98 -4.30 -4.38 2.17
N SER A 99 -3.77 -5.42 2.84
CA SER A 99 -3.68 -6.77 2.26
C SER A 99 -5.05 -7.41 1.98
N ALA A 100 -6.11 -6.97 2.68
CA ALA A 100 -7.47 -7.45 2.45
C ALA A 100 -8.14 -6.86 1.19
N ILE A 101 -7.66 -5.71 0.69
CA ILE A 101 -8.31 -5.00 -0.42
C ILE A 101 -7.39 -4.68 -1.61
N ASN A 102 -6.08 -4.94 -1.51
CA ASN A 102 -5.07 -4.64 -2.53
C ASN A 102 -5.19 -5.55 -3.77
N ALA A 103 -4.34 -5.28 -4.77
CA ALA A 103 -4.25 -6.07 -6.00
C ALA A 103 -3.42 -7.38 -5.83
N MET A 104 -3.07 -7.79 -4.61
CA MET A 104 -2.35 -9.04 -4.32
C MET A 104 -0.95 -9.15 -4.95
N VAL A 105 -0.44 -8.10 -5.61
CA VAL A 105 0.89 -8.12 -6.22
C VAL A 105 1.98 -8.24 -5.15
N ALA A 106 2.87 -9.23 -5.31
CA ALA A 106 3.86 -9.63 -4.31
C ALA A 106 5.27 -9.21 -4.74
N ASN A 107 5.58 -7.91 -4.68
CA ASN A 107 6.89 -7.34 -4.99
C ASN A 107 7.71 -7.11 -3.73
N ARG A 108 9.03 -7.37 -3.81
CA ARG A 108 9.98 -7.15 -2.69
C ARG A 108 10.76 -5.84 -2.78
N GLY A 109 10.96 -5.28 -3.96
CA GLY A 109 11.85 -4.16 -4.20
C GLY A 109 13.31 -4.59 -4.41
N ALA A 110 14.16 -3.60 -4.64
CA ALA A 110 15.59 -3.81 -4.83
C ALA A 110 16.31 -3.96 -3.49
N PRO A 111 17.34 -4.82 -3.38
CA PRO A 111 18.20 -4.89 -2.19
C PRO A 111 18.76 -3.52 -1.80
N GLU A 112 19.18 -2.72 -2.78
CA GLU A 112 19.74 -1.39 -2.60
C GLU A 112 18.77 -0.38 -1.97
N ASP A 113 17.45 -0.62 -2.03
CA ASP A 113 16.46 0.23 -1.32
C ASP A 113 16.61 0.10 0.20
N TYR A 114 16.96 -1.09 0.68
CA TYR A 114 17.16 -1.39 2.10
C TYR A 114 18.57 -1.07 2.57
N ASP A 115 19.57 -1.15 1.69
CA ASP A 115 20.91 -0.63 1.95
C ASP A 115 20.87 0.90 2.09
N GLU A 116 20.10 1.59 1.26
CA GLU A 116 19.84 3.02 1.36
C GLU A 116 19.22 3.39 2.73
N TRP A 117 18.29 2.57 3.27
CA TRP A 117 17.75 2.83 4.60
C TRP A 117 18.83 2.82 5.67
N GLY A 118 19.76 1.83 5.61
CA GLY A 118 20.91 1.78 6.50
C GLY A 118 21.81 3.00 6.35
N ALA A 119 22.11 3.40 5.11
CA ALA A 119 22.94 4.59 4.81
C ALA A 119 22.30 5.91 5.29
N LEU A 120 20.96 5.97 5.36
CA LEU A 120 20.19 7.09 5.91
C LEU A 120 20.07 7.03 7.45
N GLY A 121 20.78 6.13 8.11
CA GLY A 121 20.87 6.01 9.57
C GLY A 121 19.80 5.12 10.20
N ALA A 122 19.08 4.31 9.44
CA ALA A 122 18.29 3.22 9.99
C ALA A 122 19.24 2.06 10.34
N GLU A 123 19.81 2.11 11.54
CA GLU A 123 20.83 1.16 11.97
C GLU A 123 20.37 -0.29 11.86
N GLY A 124 21.25 -1.14 11.32
CA GLY A 124 21.00 -2.57 11.13
C GLY A 124 20.09 -2.94 9.95
N TRP A 125 19.68 -2.00 9.10
CA TRP A 125 18.98 -2.29 7.85
C TRP A 125 19.95 -2.47 6.69
N SER A 126 19.69 -3.50 5.87
CA SER A 126 20.41 -3.77 4.61
C SER A 126 19.57 -4.67 3.71
N GLY A 127 19.94 -4.79 2.45
CA GLY A 127 19.33 -5.72 1.48
C GLY A 127 19.41 -7.17 1.94
N GLU A 128 20.55 -7.58 2.52
CA GLU A 128 20.73 -8.93 3.07
C GLU A 128 19.76 -9.22 4.24
N ILE A 129 19.66 -8.28 5.18
CA ILE A 129 18.74 -8.39 6.31
C ILE A 129 17.29 -8.42 5.81
N ALA A 130 16.92 -7.56 4.87
CA ALA A 130 15.59 -7.54 4.28
C ALA A 130 15.26 -8.88 3.60
N LEU A 131 16.19 -9.45 2.81
CA LEU A 131 16.01 -10.73 2.14
C LEU A 131 15.72 -11.87 3.14
N LYS A 132 16.45 -11.91 4.27
CA LYS A 132 16.18 -12.89 5.35
C LYS A 132 14.70 -12.87 5.77
N TYR A 133 14.12 -11.68 5.96
CA TYR A 133 12.75 -11.54 6.41
C TYR A 133 11.73 -11.69 5.27
N PHE A 134 12.07 -11.37 4.03
CA PHE A 134 11.25 -11.73 2.87
C PHE A 134 11.12 -13.24 2.71
N ARG A 135 12.19 -13.99 2.90
CA ARG A 135 12.14 -15.45 2.89
C ARG A 135 11.33 -16.01 4.05
N LYS A 136 11.42 -15.40 5.24
CA LYS A 136 10.68 -15.84 6.45
C LYS A 136 9.16 -15.65 6.29
N LEU A 137 8.72 -14.61 5.60
CA LEU A 137 7.29 -14.31 5.45
C LEU A 137 6.62 -15.04 4.29
N GLU A 138 7.39 -15.60 3.36
CA GLU A 138 6.92 -16.10 2.08
C GLU A 138 6.88 -17.63 2.03
N ARG A 139 5.87 -18.15 1.34
CA ARG A 139 5.83 -19.51 0.82
C ARG A 139 5.71 -19.41 -0.71
N ASP A 140 6.86 -19.33 -1.39
CA ASP A 140 6.88 -19.37 -2.85
C ASP A 140 6.59 -20.79 -3.34
N VAL A 141 5.64 -20.93 -4.27
CA VAL A 141 5.22 -22.24 -4.78
C VAL A 141 5.87 -22.60 -6.12
N ASP A 142 6.56 -21.65 -6.75
CA ASP A 142 7.17 -21.83 -8.07
C ASP A 142 8.69 -21.91 -8.01
N PHE A 143 9.32 -21.35 -6.97
CA PHE A 143 10.77 -21.27 -6.84
C PHE A 143 11.25 -21.75 -5.46
N ASP A 144 12.35 -22.51 -5.50
CA ASP A 144 13.11 -22.97 -4.33
C ASP A 144 14.60 -22.68 -4.56
N ASN A 145 15.04 -21.47 -4.17
CA ASN A 145 16.42 -21.03 -4.33
C ASN A 145 16.78 -19.99 -3.24
N GLU A 146 17.98 -19.40 -3.32
CA GLU A 146 18.50 -18.46 -2.33
C GLU A 146 17.64 -17.21 -2.11
N TYR A 147 16.78 -16.84 -3.07
CA TYR A 147 15.90 -15.67 -2.96
C TYR A 147 14.57 -16.00 -2.25
N HIS A 148 14.12 -17.24 -2.21
CA HIS A 148 12.76 -17.61 -1.83
C HIS A 148 12.66 -18.39 -0.52
N GLY A 149 11.53 -18.24 0.18
CA GLY A 149 11.13 -19.03 1.33
C GLY A 149 9.98 -19.96 0.96
N ASN A 150 9.87 -21.13 1.65
CA ASN A 150 8.95 -22.21 1.29
C ASN A 150 7.88 -22.48 2.35
N ASP A 151 8.00 -21.88 3.55
CA ASP A 151 7.21 -22.24 4.74
C ASP A 151 6.55 -21.01 5.43
N GLY A 152 6.70 -19.82 4.83
CA GLY A 152 6.12 -18.59 5.38
C GLY A 152 4.60 -18.51 5.22
N PRO A 153 3.97 -17.59 5.96
CA PRO A 153 2.50 -17.46 6.01
C PRO A 153 1.87 -16.89 4.73
N ILE A 154 2.65 -16.25 3.85
CA ILE A 154 2.14 -15.62 2.64
C ILE A 154 2.51 -16.45 1.41
N PRO A 155 1.55 -17.14 0.78
CA PRO A 155 1.80 -17.88 -0.45
C PRO A 155 2.03 -16.89 -1.61
N VAL A 156 3.05 -17.18 -2.43
CA VAL A 156 3.39 -16.38 -3.62
C VAL A 156 3.50 -17.32 -4.82
N ARG A 157 2.87 -16.95 -5.93
CA ARG A 157 2.89 -17.72 -7.18
C ARG A 157 2.85 -16.82 -8.41
N ARG A 158 3.13 -17.39 -9.56
CA ARG A 158 3.01 -16.75 -10.89
C ARG A 158 1.87 -17.39 -11.66
N LEU A 159 1.24 -16.59 -12.52
CA LEU A 159 0.22 -17.11 -13.40
C LEU A 159 0.84 -18.04 -14.45
N SER A 160 0.26 -19.22 -14.63
CA SER A 160 0.69 -20.15 -15.68
C SER A 160 0.60 -19.51 -17.08
N PRO A 161 1.58 -19.74 -17.98
CA PRO A 161 1.62 -19.11 -19.30
C PRO A 161 0.37 -19.32 -20.17
N ASP A 162 -0.31 -20.47 -20.02
CA ASP A 162 -1.55 -20.79 -20.75
C ASP A 162 -2.77 -19.97 -20.28
N LYS A 163 -2.69 -19.39 -19.10
CA LYS A 163 -3.74 -18.54 -18.52
C LYS A 163 -3.54 -17.04 -18.80
N VAL A 164 -2.40 -16.67 -19.36
CA VAL A 164 -2.11 -15.29 -19.73
C VAL A 164 -3.02 -14.87 -20.89
N SER A 165 -3.66 -13.70 -20.80
CA SER A 165 -4.52 -13.19 -21.88
C SER A 165 -3.75 -12.95 -23.18
N PRO A 166 -4.37 -13.14 -24.35
CA PRO A 166 -3.70 -12.89 -25.62
C PRO A 166 -3.19 -11.44 -25.77
N PHE A 167 -3.85 -10.47 -25.15
CA PHE A 167 -3.38 -9.09 -25.09
C PHE A 167 -2.04 -8.99 -24.33
N VAL A 168 -1.96 -9.54 -23.13
CA VAL A 168 -0.73 -9.48 -22.32
C VAL A 168 0.40 -10.27 -22.96
N ALA A 169 0.11 -11.43 -23.54
CA ALA A 169 1.07 -12.20 -24.33
C ALA A 169 1.67 -11.37 -25.47
N ALA A 170 0.82 -10.70 -26.26
CA ALA A 170 1.28 -9.84 -27.36
C ALA A 170 2.11 -8.64 -26.89
N VAL A 171 1.78 -8.03 -25.73
CA VAL A 171 2.61 -6.96 -25.14
C VAL A 171 3.98 -7.52 -24.76
N LYS A 172 4.05 -8.70 -24.13
CA LYS A 172 5.33 -9.36 -23.80
C LYS A 172 6.18 -9.65 -25.03
N ASP A 173 5.55 -10.18 -26.10
CA ASP A 173 6.24 -10.46 -27.36
C ASP A 173 6.74 -9.17 -28.03
N THR A 174 5.93 -8.11 -28.01
CA THR A 174 6.32 -6.79 -28.54
C THR A 174 7.52 -6.24 -27.76
N LEU A 175 7.52 -6.34 -26.44
CA LEU A 175 8.63 -5.92 -25.60
C LEU A 175 9.90 -6.73 -25.88
N LYS A 176 9.78 -8.05 -26.04
CA LYS A 176 10.90 -8.94 -26.40
C LYS A 176 11.49 -8.55 -27.76
N MET A 177 10.67 -8.32 -28.78
CA MET A 177 11.11 -7.87 -30.11
C MET A 177 11.78 -6.50 -30.08
N ARG A 178 11.45 -5.66 -29.11
CA ARG A 178 12.08 -4.36 -28.86
C ARG A 178 13.32 -4.45 -27.97
N GLY A 179 13.83 -5.66 -27.71
CA GLY A 179 15.08 -5.91 -27.00
C GLY A 179 14.97 -6.07 -25.48
N ALA A 180 13.75 -6.10 -24.92
CA ALA A 180 13.59 -6.37 -23.50
C ALA A 180 13.82 -7.87 -23.21
N THR A 181 14.62 -8.15 -22.16
CA THR A 181 14.83 -9.51 -21.68
C THR A 181 13.59 -9.98 -20.89
N VAL A 182 13.16 -11.21 -21.13
CA VAL A 182 12.10 -11.86 -20.38
C VAL A 182 12.73 -12.74 -19.30
N HIS A 183 12.37 -12.51 -18.05
CA HIS A 183 12.84 -13.26 -16.90
C HIS A 183 11.68 -14.04 -16.27
N PRO A 184 11.93 -15.20 -15.66
CA PRO A 184 10.88 -16.01 -15.04
C PRO A 184 10.42 -15.48 -13.68
N ASP A 185 11.28 -14.72 -12.99
CA ASP A 185 11.08 -14.34 -11.60
C ASP A 185 11.37 -12.85 -11.35
N GLN A 186 10.35 -12.12 -10.88
CA GLN A 186 10.48 -10.69 -10.54
C GLN A 186 11.12 -10.44 -9.17
N ASN A 187 11.11 -11.44 -8.28
CA ASN A 187 11.60 -11.37 -6.91
C ASN A 187 12.97 -12.04 -6.71
N GLY A 188 13.57 -12.56 -7.78
CA GLY A 188 14.95 -13.05 -7.79
C GLY A 188 15.97 -11.91 -7.92
N ARG A 189 16.99 -12.12 -8.74
CA ARG A 189 17.99 -11.10 -9.02
C ARG A 189 17.36 -9.80 -9.54
N TRP A 190 17.77 -8.66 -8.96
CA TRP A 190 17.26 -7.35 -9.39
C TRP A 190 17.87 -6.95 -10.75
N VAL A 191 17.04 -6.92 -11.77
CA VAL A 191 17.42 -6.55 -13.16
C VAL A 191 16.23 -5.89 -13.86
N ASP A 192 16.51 -5.13 -14.92
CA ASP A 192 15.49 -4.64 -15.83
C ASP A 192 14.98 -5.78 -16.73
N GLY A 193 13.69 -5.77 -17.07
CA GLY A 193 13.11 -6.78 -17.95
C GLY A 193 11.62 -6.97 -17.77
N VAL A 194 11.09 -7.93 -18.50
CA VAL A 194 9.68 -8.34 -18.47
C VAL A 194 9.55 -9.59 -17.60
N PHE A 195 8.58 -9.59 -16.70
CA PHE A 195 8.35 -10.66 -15.73
C PHE A 195 6.88 -11.08 -15.72
N PRO A 196 6.56 -12.34 -15.41
CA PRO A 196 5.23 -12.69 -14.92
C PRO A 196 5.00 -12.00 -13.57
N ALA A 197 3.78 -11.55 -13.32
CA ALA A 197 3.46 -10.96 -12.02
C ALA A 197 3.48 -12.04 -10.92
N ALA A 198 4.18 -11.78 -9.82
CA ALA A 198 4.09 -12.60 -8.61
C ALA A 198 2.90 -12.13 -7.77
N ILE A 199 2.07 -13.06 -7.31
CA ILE A 199 0.77 -12.79 -6.72
C ILE A 199 0.62 -13.55 -5.40
N ALA A 200 0.14 -12.88 -4.35
CA ALA A 200 -0.14 -13.47 -3.04
C ALA A 200 -1.54 -14.09 -2.99
N VAL A 201 -1.65 -15.34 -3.45
CA VAL A 201 -2.91 -16.11 -3.47
C VAL A 201 -2.69 -17.55 -3.03
N SER A 202 -3.75 -18.17 -2.46
CA SER A 202 -3.77 -19.57 -2.05
C SER A 202 -3.66 -20.55 -3.24
N ASP A 203 -3.61 -21.83 -2.97
CA ASP A 203 -3.60 -22.88 -3.99
C ASP A 203 -4.88 -22.85 -4.83
N ASP A 204 -5.99 -22.42 -4.25
CA ASP A 204 -7.28 -22.23 -4.92
C ASP A 204 -7.37 -20.88 -5.65
N GLY A 205 -6.31 -20.08 -5.63
CA GLY A 205 -6.25 -18.75 -6.23
C GLY A 205 -7.04 -17.68 -5.47
N GLU A 206 -7.40 -17.91 -4.22
CA GLU A 206 -8.06 -16.92 -3.37
C GLU A 206 -7.04 -15.98 -2.73
N ARG A 207 -7.46 -14.75 -2.45
CA ARG A 207 -6.68 -13.77 -1.68
C ARG A 207 -6.27 -14.33 -0.31
N VAL A 208 -5.02 -14.12 0.09
CA VAL A 208 -4.53 -14.43 1.44
C VAL A 208 -4.12 -13.11 2.13
N PRO A 209 -5.07 -12.41 2.79
CA PRO A 209 -4.75 -11.24 3.60
C PRO A 209 -3.88 -11.63 4.80
N ALA A 210 -3.17 -10.66 5.38
CA ALA A 210 -2.39 -10.89 6.59
C ALA A 210 -3.25 -11.42 7.77
N SER A 211 -4.54 -11.06 7.83
CA SER A 211 -5.50 -11.62 8.81
C SER A 211 -5.77 -13.11 8.67
N ILE A 212 -5.48 -13.69 7.51
CA ILE A 212 -5.62 -15.13 7.24
C ILE A 212 -4.25 -15.81 7.28
N GLY A 213 -3.25 -15.23 6.60
CA GLY A 213 -1.91 -15.82 6.56
C GLY A 213 -1.23 -15.89 7.93
N TYR A 214 -1.36 -14.84 8.74
CA TYR A 214 -0.73 -14.75 10.06
C TYR A 214 -1.65 -15.13 11.23
N LEU A 215 -2.91 -14.73 11.19
CA LEU A 215 -3.86 -15.01 12.27
C LEU A 215 -4.68 -16.24 11.95
N THR A 216 -3.99 -17.39 11.82
CA THR A 216 -4.62 -18.71 11.65
C THR A 216 -5.48 -19.06 12.87
N ASP A 217 -6.31 -20.12 12.77
CA ASP A 217 -7.15 -20.53 13.90
C ASP A 217 -6.32 -20.92 15.13
N GLU A 218 -5.15 -21.54 14.93
CA GLU A 218 -4.23 -21.88 16.01
C GLU A 218 -3.65 -20.65 16.69
N VAL A 219 -3.30 -19.61 15.91
CA VAL A 219 -2.81 -18.33 16.45
C VAL A 219 -3.92 -17.62 17.22
N ARG A 220 -5.13 -17.56 16.65
CA ARG A 220 -6.30 -16.93 17.30
C ARG A 220 -6.74 -17.64 18.57
N ALA A 221 -6.49 -18.95 18.68
CA ALA A 221 -6.81 -19.76 19.85
C ALA A 221 -5.81 -19.59 21.01
N ARG A 222 -4.69 -18.88 20.81
CA ARG A 222 -3.69 -18.65 21.87
C ARG A 222 -4.30 -17.86 23.03
N PRO A 223 -4.20 -18.34 24.28
CA PRO A 223 -4.81 -17.69 25.45
C PRO A 223 -4.22 -16.32 25.79
N ASN A 224 -3.01 -16.07 25.33
CA ASN A 224 -2.25 -14.81 25.56
C ASN A 224 -2.47 -13.76 24.43
N LEU A 225 -3.27 -14.05 23.40
CA LEU A 225 -3.61 -13.15 22.32
C LEU A 225 -5.08 -12.73 22.39
N ALA A 226 -5.36 -11.42 22.43
CA ALA A 226 -6.70 -10.88 22.26
C ALA A 226 -6.78 -9.98 21.02
N ILE A 227 -7.78 -10.21 20.15
CA ILE A 227 -8.03 -9.42 18.95
C ILE A 227 -9.34 -8.65 19.14
N LEU A 228 -9.25 -7.31 19.18
CA LEU A 228 -10.37 -6.39 19.42
C LEU A 228 -10.70 -5.67 18.11
N THR A 229 -11.61 -6.24 17.34
CA THR A 229 -12.14 -5.61 16.11
C THR A 229 -13.25 -4.62 16.41
N GLU A 230 -13.66 -3.81 15.43
CA GLU A 230 -14.65 -2.72 15.58
C GLU A 230 -14.32 -1.80 16.77
N THR A 231 -13.01 -1.66 17.06
CA THR A 231 -12.47 -0.89 18.18
C THR A 231 -11.49 0.15 17.65
N PHE A 232 -11.86 1.41 17.75
CA PHE A 232 -11.10 2.55 17.25
C PHE A 232 -10.14 3.08 18.31
N ALA A 233 -8.85 3.22 17.98
CA ALA A 233 -7.84 3.84 18.84
C ALA A 233 -7.89 5.38 18.67
N GLU A 234 -8.20 6.10 19.76
CA GLU A 234 -8.42 7.54 19.72
C GLU A 234 -7.15 8.34 20.00
N LYS A 235 -6.43 8.00 21.08
CA LYS A 235 -5.29 8.77 21.58
C LYS A 235 -4.36 7.88 22.44
N LEU A 236 -3.07 8.17 22.45
CA LEU A 236 -2.10 7.56 23.38
C LEU A 236 -2.28 8.14 24.78
N THR A 237 -1.97 7.33 25.80
CA THR A 237 -1.95 7.73 27.20
C THR A 237 -0.54 7.74 27.76
N PHE A 238 -0.26 8.67 28.71
CA PHE A 238 1.09 8.94 29.18
C PHE A 238 1.20 9.01 30.70
N VAL A 239 2.39 8.69 31.20
CA VAL A 239 2.91 9.12 32.51
C VAL A 239 4.29 9.76 32.27
N GLY A 240 4.39 11.06 32.44
CA GLY A 240 5.58 11.81 32.01
C GLY A 240 5.81 11.69 30.51
N THR A 241 7.00 11.26 30.09
CA THR A 241 7.39 11.00 28.70
C THR A 241 7.05 9.58 28.25
N ARG A 242 6.63 8.69 29.16
CA ARG A 242 6.36 7.30 28.86
C ARG A 242 4.92 7.11 28.38
N VAL A 243 4.75 6.46 27.24
CA VAL A 243 3.44 5.93 26.79
C VAL A 243 3.06 4.73 27.64
N THR A 244 1.85 4.76 28.19
CA THR A 244 1.31 3.70 29.07
C THR A 244 0.17 2.93 28.43
N GLY A 245 -0.15 3.21 27.16
CA GLY A 245 -1.22 2.55 26.42
C GLY A 245 -2.02 3.52 25.55
N ALA A 246 -3.32 3.25 25.39
CA ALA A 246 -4.19 4.06 24.54
C ALA A 246 -5.64 4.12 25.07
N GLU A 247 -6.32 5.20 24.73
CA GLU A 247 -7.78 5.28 24.79
C GLU A 247 -8.36 4.69 23.52
N VAL A 248 -9.33 3.78 23.67
CA VAL A 248 -10.00 3.13 22.56
C VAL A 248 -11.53 3.25 22.71
N ARG A 249 -12.24 3.24 21.59
CA ARG A 249 -13.69 3.33 21.54
C ARG A 249 -14.26 2.20 20.71
N ASN A 250 -15.34 1.60 21.18
CA ASN A 250 -16.19 0.69 20.42
C ASN A 250 -17.68 1.00 20.68
N GLN A 251 -18.57 0.11 20.29
CA GLN A 251 -20.02 0.27 20.49
C GLN A 251 -20.43 0.32 21.97
N THR A 252 -19.64 -0.27 22.88
CA THR A 252 -19.92 -0.26 24.34
C THR A 252 -19.40 0.98 25.05
N GLY A 253 -18.66 1.85 24.35
CA GLY A 253 -18.11 3.10 24.87
C GLY A 253 -16.58 3.21 24.81
N ARG A 254 -16.04 4.19 25.54
CA ARG A 254 -14.61 4.42 25.67
C ARG A 254 -14.02 3.61 26.81
N ARG A 255 -12.81 3.12 26.63
CA ARG A 255 -12.00 2.49 27.66
C ARG A 255 -10.52 2.76 27.46
N ARG A 256 -9.74 2.70 28.53
CA ARG A 256 -8.30 2.79 28.51
C ARG A 256 -7.70 1.38 28.53
N LEU A 257 -6.75 1.11 27.63
CA LEU A 257 -5.92 -0.08 27.64
C LEU A 257 -4.54 0.32 28.13
N VAL A 258 -4.03 -0.36 29.17
CA VAL A 258 -2.73 -0.09 29.75
C VAL A 258 -1.76 -1.18 29.34
N ALA A 259 -0.59 -0.80 28.83
CA ALA A 259 0.40 -1.72 28.31
C ALA A 259 1.84 -1.30 28.68
N ARG A 260 2.74 -2.28 28.70
CA ARG A 260 4.18 -2.07 28.87
C ARG A 260 4.78 -1.38 27.64
N GLU A 261 4.40 -1.82 26.44
CA GLU A 261 4.83 -1.26 25.16
C GLU A 261 3.65 -1.15 24.20
N THR A 262 3.52 -0.01 23.52
CA THR A 262 2.49 0.27 22.51
C THR A 262 3.13 0.32 21.14
N LEU A 263 2.53 -0.39 20.17
CA LEU A 263 3.03 -0.50 18.80
C LEU A 263 2.03 0.13 17.85
N LEU A 264 2.43 1.16 17.11
CA LEU A 264 1.61 1.76 16.06
C LEU A 264 1.82 0.98 14.76
N THR A 265 0.72 0.50 14.21
CA THR A 265 0.63 -0.23 12.94
C THR A 265 -0.57 0.24 12.12
N LEU A 266 -0.89 1.55 12.24
CA LEU A 266 -2.06 2.19 11.62
C LEU A 266 -1.80 2.58 10.15
N GLY A 267 -0.60 2.32 9.64
CA GLY A 267 -0.18 2.58 8.26
C GLY A 267 0.31 4.01 8.02
N GLY A 268 0.78 4.26 6.80
CA GLY A 268 1.48 5.48 6.40
C GLY A 268 0.76 6.81 6.65
N ILE A 269 -0.54 6.79 6.91
CA ILE A 269 -1.34 8.00 7.19
C ILE A 269 -1.70 8.09 8.68
N HIS A 270 -2.35 7.06 9.21
CA HIS A 270 -2.93 7.16 10.55
C HIS A 270 -1.91 6.97 11.69
N SER A 271 -0.73 6.36 11.45
CA SER A 271 0.33 6.31 12.47
C SER A 271 0.87 7.71 12.79
N ALA A 272 1.15 8.53 11.78
CA ALA A 272 1.53 9.92 11.98
C ALA A 272 0.39 10.74 12.61
N ALA A 273 -0.87 10.57 12.15
CA ALA A 273 -2.02 11.25 12.73
C ALA A 273 -2.22 10.91 14.22
N MET A 274 -1.96 9.65 14.62
CA MET A 274 -2.00 9.22 16.03
C MET A 274 -0.93 9.92 16.87
N LEU A 275 0.31 10.01 16.37
CA LEU A 275 1.39 10.73 17.06
C LEU A 275 1.04 12.20 17.23
N LEU A 276 0.65 12.89 16.15
CA LEU A 276 0.27 14.30 16.19
C LEU A 276 -0.86 14.56 17.18
N ARG A 277 -1.94 13.77 17.14
CA ARG A 277 -3.10 13.89 18.03
C ARG A 277 -2.74 13.64 19.49
N SER A 278 -1.70 12.87 19.74
CA SER A 278 -1.20 12.54 21.08
C SER A 278 -0.16 13.54 21.60
N GLY A 279 0.11 14.62 20.85
CA GLY A 279 1.07 15.66 21.25
C GLY A 279 2.52 15.33 20.89
N ILE A 280 2.76 14.38 19.99
CA ILE A 280 4.09 14.04 19.47
C ILE A 280 4.16 14.55 18.02
N GLY A 281 4.92 15.62 17.79
CA GLY A 281 5.05 16.22 16.48
C GLY A 281 5.48 17.68 16.53
N PRO A 282 5.47 18.41 15.39
CA PRO A 282 5.89 19.82 15.34
C PRO A 282 5.05 20.68 16.28
N ALA A 283 5.66 21.28 17.30
CA ALA A 283 4.96 22.11 18.29
C ALA A 283 4.17 23.25 17.64
N ALA A 284 4.71 23.84 16.57
CA ALA A 284 4.06 24.92 15.82
C ALA A 284 2.78 24.48 15.08
N ASP A 285 2.68 23.20 14.65
CA ASP A 285 1.51 22.66 13.99
C ASP A 285 0.43 22.21 15.01
N LEU A 286 0.83 21.85 16.24
CA LEU A 286 -0.07 21.36 17.30
C LEU A 286 -0.74 22.47 18.09
N ALA A 287 -0.02 23.56 18.40
CA ALA A 287 -0.49 24.66 19.23
C ALA A 287 -1.80 25.32 18.71
N PRO A 288 -1.97 25.59 17.40
CA PRO A 288 -3.22 26.16 16.88
C PRO A 288 -4.45 25.24 17.05
N LEU A 289 -4.23 23.93 17.24
CA LEU A 289 -5.29 22.95 17.44
C LEU A 289 -5.62 22.70 18.92
N GLY A 290 -4.97 23.43 19.83
CA GLY A 290 -5.11 23.22 21.28
C GLY A 290 -4.57 21.88 21.76
N ILE A 291 -3.59 21.31 21.07
CA ILE A 291 -2.92 20.07 21.45
C ILE A 291 -1.62 20.40 22.17
N ASP A 292 -1.51 20.01 23.44
CA ASP A 292 -0.29 20.17 24.22
C ASP A 292 0.85 19.35 23.60
N CYS A 293 1.94 20.02 23.23
CA CYS A 293 3.13 19.36 22.72
C CYS A 293 3.88 18.65 23.86
N ARG A 294 3.88 17.33 23.80
CA ARG A 294 4.60 16.45 24.76
C ARG A 294 6.01 16.15 24.31
N CYS A 295 6.20 16.05 23.00
CA CYS A 295 7.49 15.83 22.37
C CYS A 295 7.53 16.60 21.04
N ASP A 296 8.37 17.62 20.96
CA ASP A 296 8.58 18.38 19.72
C ASP A 296 9.43 17.56 18.76
N LEU A 297 8.75 16.89 17.83
CA LEU A 297 9.34 15.97 16.86
C LEU A 297 8.95 16.40 15.44
N PRO A 298 9.71 17.32 14.81
CA PRO A 298 9.30 18.02 13.59
C PRO A 298 9.15 17.12 12.35
N GLY A 299 9.68 15.89 12.38
CA GLY A 299 9.56 14.93 11.29
C GLY A 299 8.21 14.23 11.21
N VAL A 300 7.39 14.24 12.25
CA VAL A 300 6.09 13.56 12.26
C VAL A 300 5.15 14.18 11.21
N GLY A 301 4.61 13.32 10.34
CA GLY A 301 3.75 13.74 9.24
C GLY A 301 4.50 14.27 8.01
N LYS A 302 5.81 14.48 8.08
CA LYS A 302 6.63 14.88 6.92
C LYS A 302 7.10 13.67 6.12
N ASN A 303 7.73 13.91 4.96
CA ASN A 303 8.27 12.87 4.09
C ASN A 303 7.21 11.84 3.59
N LEU A 304 5.94 12.26 3.47
CA LEU A 304 4.92 11.40 2.88
C LEU A 304 5.31 11.05 1.44
N MET A 305 5.38 9.77 1.15
CA MET A 305 5.75 9.22 -0.15
C MET A 305 4.62 8.38 -0.73
N GLU A 306 4.58 8.36 -2.06
CA GLU A 306 3.69 7.53 -2.86
C GLU A 306 4.36 7.27 -4.21
N HIS A 307 3.92 6.27 -4.97
CA HIS A 307 4.33 6.05 -6.35
C HIS A 307 3.39 6.79 -7.30
N PRO A 308 3.83 7.86 -7.98
CA PRO A 308 3.01 8.55 -8.98
C PRO A 308 2.70 7.66 -10.17
N LEU A 309 1.43 7.61 -10.57
CA LEU A 309 0.90 6.71 -11.61
C LEU A 309 0.07 7.48 -12.63
N ILE A 310 0.23 7.11 -13.90
CA ILE A 310 -0.69 7.41 -15.01
C ILE A 310 -0.99 6.13 -15.80
N ALA A 311 -1.90 6.18 -16.76
CA ALA A 311 -2.28 5.00 -17.54
C ALA A 311 -2.52 5.31 -19.01
N ILE A 312 -2.33 4.27 -19.84
CA ILE A 312 -2.71 4.25 -21.23
C ILE A 312 -3.42 2.92 -21.54
N SER A 313 -4.47 2.97 -22.31
CA SER A 313 -5.33 1.82 -22.57
C SER A 313 -5.61 1.60 -24.04
N THR A 314 -6.09 0.41 -24.35
CA THR A 314 -6.59 0.04 -25.67
C THR A 314 -7.85 -0.79 -25.57
N TYR A 315 -8.73 -0.68 -26.59
CA TYR A 315 -9.86 -1.58 -26.72
C TYR A 315 -9.39 -2.99 -27.12
N LEU A 316 -9.94 -4.01 -26.46
CA LEU A 316 -9.68 -5.43 -26.72
C LEU A 316 -10.81 -6.06 -27.54
N PRO A 317 -10.54 -6.51 -28.79
CA PRO A 317 -11.48 -7.35 -29.53
C PRO A 317 -11.71 -8.68 -28.78
N PRO A 318 -12.82 -9.41 -29.03
CA PRO A 318 -13.17 -10.62 -28.28
C PRO A 318 -12.01 -11.63 -28.13
N ARG A 319 -11.25 -11.85 -29.22
CA ARG A 319 -10.09 -12.77 -29.22
C ARG A 319 -8.88 -12.35 -28.38
N ALA A 320 -8.85 -11.11 -27.89
CA ALA A 320 -7.74 -10.56 -27.11
C ALA A 320 -8.05 -10.46 -25.61
N ARG A 321 -9.30 -10.70 -25.22
CA ARG A 321 -9.77 -10.61 -23.84
C ARG A 321 -9.26 -11.77 -22.99
N MET A 322 -9.32 -11.61 -21.69
CA MET A 322 -9.03 -12.70 -20.76
C MET A 322 -10.02 -13.84 -20.97
N PRO A 323 -9.54 -15.08 -21.18
CA PRO A 323 -10.41 -16.24 -21.39
C PRO A 323 -11.15 -16.64 -20.11
N ASP A 324 -10.50 -16.49 -18.96
CA ASP A 324 -11.07 -16.74 -17.64
C ASP A 324 -11.05 -15.46 -16.79
N LEU A 325 -12.22 -14.98 -16.42
CA LEU A 325 -12.39 -13.80 -15.58
C LEU A 325 -12.10 -14.07 -14.11
N ASN A 326 -11.94 -15.33 -13.71
CA ASN A 326 -11.49 -15.69 -12.38
C ASN A 326 -9.97 -15.64 -12.25
N GLU A 327 -9.22 -15.47 -13.34
CA GLU A 327 -7.78 -15.28 -13.25
C GLU A 327 -7.41 -13.83 -12.87
N HIS A 328 -6.19 -13.67 -12.36
CA HIS A 328 -5.67 -12.37 -11.93
C HIS A 328 -5.53 -11.42 -13.12
N HIS A 329 -5.92 -10.17 -12.93
CA HIS A 329 -5.96 -9.16 -14.00
C HIS A 329 -4.58 -8.56 -14.31
N ASP A 330 -3.68 -8.46 -13.32
CA ASP A 330 -2.28 -8.07 -13.49
C ASP A 330 -1.47 -9.34 -13.78
N GLN A 331 -1.01 -9.49 -15.02
CA GLN A 331 -0.46 -10.76 -15.50
C GLN A 331 1.01 -10.68 -15.86
N ALA A 332 1.52 -9.49 -16.12
CA ALA A 332 2.92 -9.26 -16.40
C ALA A 332 3.34 -7.85 -16.01
N LEU A 333 4.60 -7.67 -15.76
CA LEU A 333 5.19 -6.36 -15.51
C LEU A 333 6.44 -6.14 -16.35
N LEU A 334 6.73 -4.87 -16.63
CA LEU A 334 8.03 -4.42 -17.13
C LEU A 334 8.68 -3.53 -16.08
N ARG A 335 9.86 -3.91 -15.63
CA ARG A 335 10.78 -3.07 -14.85
C ARG A 335 11.81 -2.49 -15.79
N TRP A 336 12.07 -1.19 -15.71
CA TRP A 336 13.04 -0.53 -16.56
C TRP A 336 13.61 0.72 -15.91
N THR A 337 14.82 1.12 -16.36
CA THR A 337 15.50 2.30 -15.87
C THR A 337 15.24 3.47 -16.80
N SER A 338 14.80 4.61 -16.23
CA SER A 338 14.54 5.84 -17.00
C SER A 338 15.82 6.49 -17.51
N SER A 339 15.66 7.43 -18.45
CA SER A 339 16.76 8.23 -18.98
C SER A 339 17.20 9.38 -18.04
N ILE A 340 16.55 9.53 -16.89
CA ILE A 340 16.87 10.60 -15.94
C ILE A 340 18.26 10.36 -15.32
N PRO A 341 19.15 11.36 -15.31
CA PRO A 341 20.46 11.23 -14.70
C PRO A 341 20.39 10.78 -13.23
N HIS A 342 21.25 9.83 -12.87
CA HIS A 342 21.32 9.26 -11.51
C HIS A 342 20.04 8.54 -11.04
N ALA A 343 19.12 8.20 -11.94
CA ALA A 343 18.00 7.34 -11.60
C ALA A 343 18.51 5.95 -11.17
N PRO A 344 17.98 5.38 -10.08
CA PRO A 344 18.37 4.03 -9.69
C PRO A 344 17.82 2.98 -10.68
N GLN A 345 18.52 1.86 -10.83
CA GLN A 345 18.11 0.79 -11.72
C GLN A 345 16.68 0.32 -11.39
N GLY A 346 15.81 0.23 -12.41
CA GLY A 346 14.43 -0.20 -12.24
C GLY A 346 13.53 0.83 -11.55
N ASP A 347 13.86 2.12 -11.71
CA ASP A 347 13.10 3.24 -11.14
C ASP A 347 11.70 3.44 -11.77
N MET A 348 11.40 2.71 -12.84
CA MET A 348 10.13 2.72 -13.54
C MET A 348 9.47 1.34 -13.58
N HIS A 349 8.16 1.33 -13.52
CA HIS A 349 7.37 0.10 -13.54
C HIS A 349 6.14 0.24 -14.45
N PHE A 350 5.89 -0.78 -15.27
CA PHE A 350 4.63 -0.98 -15.98
C PHE A 350 3.94 -2.23 -15.44
N ALA A 351 2.68 -2.11 -15.01
CA ALA A 351 1.83 -3.28 -14.85
C ALA A 351 0.96 -3.46 -16.10
N ILE A 352 0.95 -4.66 -16.64
CA ILE A 352 0.26 -5.00 -17.88
C ILE A 352 -1.03 -5.72 -17.52
N ILE A 353 -2.14 -4.99 -17.63
CA ILE A 353 -3.45 -5.36 -17.10
C ILE A 353 -4.32 -5.92 -18.22
N GLY A 354 -4.72 -7.18 -18.11
CA GLY A 354 -5.57 -7.87 -19.09
C GLY A 354 -7.05 -7.43 -19.06
N ARG A 355 -7.51 -6.84 -17.94
CA ARG A 355 -8.84 -6.20 -17.79
C ARG A 355 -8.78 -5.13 -16.70
N THR A 356 -9.50 -4.02 -16.90
CA THR A 356 -9.40 -2.84 -16.02
C THR A 356 -10.50 -2.73 -14.97
N ALA A 357 -11.57 -3.52 -15.07
CA ALA A 357 -12.67 -3.51 -14.11
C ALA A 357 -13.39 -4.87 -14.06
N TRP A 358 -14.24 -5.03 -13.05
CA TRP A 358 -15.08 -6.21 -12.86
C TRP A 358 -16.24 -6.30 -13.85
N HIS A 359 -16.70 -5.14 -14.40
CA HIS A 359 -17.85 -5.02 -15.30
C HIS A 359 -17.47 -5.18 -16.78
N ASP A 360 -18.48 -5.32 -17.63
CA ASP A 360 -18.35 -5.62 -19.07
C ASP A 360 -17.41 -4.68 -19.85
N ILE A 361 -17.41 -3.38 -19.56
CA ILE A 361 -16.49 -2.43 -20.22
C ILE A 361 -15.05 -2.73 -19.82
N GLY A 362 -14.79 -2.99 -18.53
CA GLY A 362 -13.44 -3.27 -18.06
C GLY A 362 -12.82 -4.51 -18.70
N GLN A 363 -13.63 -5.51 -19.07
CA GLN A 363 -13.19 -6.70 -19.80
C GLN A 363 -12.79 -6.41 -21.26
N ARG A 364 -13.19 -5.25 -21.79
CA ARG A 364 -12.90 -4.80 -23.16
C ARG A 364 -11.74 -3.82 -23.24
N ILE A 365 -11.08 -3.57 -22.12
CA ILE A 365 -10.00 -2.60 -22.03
C ILE A 365 -8.76 -3.28 -21.43
N GLY A 366 -7.70 -3.33 -22.24
CA GLY A 366 -6.35 -3.65 -21.77
C GLY A 366 -5.60 -2.37 -21.44
N THR A 367 -4.80 -2.38 -20.38
CA THR A 367 -4.13 -1.18 -19.88
C THR A 367 -2.68 -1.46 -19.53
N ILE A 368 -1.82 -0.49 -19.78
CA ILE A 368 -0.51 -0.38 -19.17
C ILE A 368 -0.61 0.72 -18.11
N LEU A 369 -0.48 0.32 -16.84
CA LEU A 369 -0.27 1.25 -15.73
C LEU A 369 1.20 1.61 -15.69
N ILE A 370 1.49 2.89 -15.58
CA ILE A 370 2.84 3.45 -15.66
C ILE A 370 3.10 4.18 -14.37
N TRP A 371 4.04 3.72 -13.56
CA TRP A 371 4.38 4.47 -12.35
C TRP A 371 5.88 4.63 -12.14
N VAL A 372 6.22 5.69 -11.43
CA VAL A 372 7.57 5.93 -10.92
C VAL A 372 7.78 5.02 -9.71
N ASN A 373 8.69 4.06 -9.86
CA ASN A 373 8.93 3.03 -8.85
C ASN A 373 9.84 3.51 -7.69
N LYS A 374 10.49 4.66 -7.85
CA LYS A 374 11.28 5.37 -6.81
C LYS A 374 11.01 6.86 -6.91
N SER A 375 10.02 7.38 -6.17
CA SER A 375 9.63 8.78 -6.26
C SER A 375 10.58 9.72 -5.51
N PHE A 376 10.80 10.91 -6.06
CA PHE A 376 11.51 12.02 -5.43
C PHE A 376 10.56 13.03 -4.76
N SER A 377 9.33 13.12 -5.23
CA SER A 377 8.30 13.99 -4.65
C SER A 377 8.00 13.63 -3.20
N ARG A 378 7.77 14.64 -2.37
CA ARG A 378 7.46 14.48 -0.93
C ARG A 378 6.27 15.33 -0.56
N GLY A 379 5.33 14.70 0.12
CA GLY A 379 4.17 15.33 0.71
C GLY A 379 4.22 15.38 2.22
N GLU A 380 3.08 15.68 2.82
CA GLU A 380 2.93 15.78 4.27
C GLU A 380 1.52 15.44 4.74
N ILE A 381 1.43 15.15 6.03
CA ILE A 381 0.19 14.95 6.78
C ILE A 381 0.12 15.98 7.89
N ARG A 382 -1.05 16.60 8.07
CA ARG A 382 -1.37 17.51 9.17
C ARG A 382 -2.72 17.16 9.78
N LEU A 383 -2.92 17.48 11.04
CA LEU A 383 -4.26 17.43 11.61
C LEU A 383 -5.06 18.67 11.22
N ARG A 384 -6.38 18.51 11.13
CA ARG A 384 -7.34 19.63 10.96
C ARG A 384 -7.90 20.08 12.29
N SER A 385 -8.00 19.17 13.26
CA SER A 385 -8.46 19.41 14.62
C SER A 385 -7.93 18.36 15.59
N SER A 386 -8.21 18.52 16.87
CA SER A 386 -7.92 17.55 17.92
C SER A 386 -8.94 16.40 18.00
N ASP A 387 -10.06 16.47 17.24
CA ASP A 387 -11.09 15.41 17.22
C ASP A 387 -10.54 14.13 16.56
N PRO A 388 -10.49 12.99 17.28
CA PRO A 388 -10.00 11.74 16.73
C PRO A 388 -10.85 11.17 15.58
N LEU A 389 -12.09 11.63 15.42
CA LEU A 389 -13.00 11.20 14.34
C LEU A 389 -12.89 12.05 13.08
N GLU A 390 -12.10 13.13 13.13
CA GLU A 390 -11.79 13.91 11.95
C GLU A 390 -10.55 13.38 11.25
N GLU A 391 -10.67 13.15 9.93
CA GLU A 391 -9.56 12.66 9.12
C GLU A 391 -8.48 13.73 8.95
N PRO A 392 -7.20 13.35 8.94
CA PRO A 392 -6.11 14.28 8.73
C PRO A 392 -6.18 14.92 7.34
N GLU A 393 -5.54 16.06 7.18
CA GLU A 393 -5.19 16.59 5.87
C GLU A 393 -4.00 15.81 5.33
N VAL A 394 -4.16 15.24 4.13
CA VAL A 394 -3.13 14.45 3.44
C VAL A 394 -2.85 15.11 2.11
N ASP A 395 -1.63 15.57 1.94
CA ASP A 395 -1.15 16.19 0.71
C ASP A 395 0.07 15.40 0.19
N PHE A 396 -0.14 14.60 -0.86
CA PHE A 396 0.93 13.79 -1.46
C PHE A 396 1.93 14.62 -2.26
N ARG A 397 1.53 15.78 -2.76
CA ARG A 397 2.37 16.63 -3.60
C ARG A 397 3.06 15.86 -4.72
N LEU A 398 2.35 14.94 -5.35
CA LEU A 398 2.88 14.18 -6.48
C LEU A 398 3.33 15.16 -7.56
N LEU A 399 4.50 14.89 -8.17
CA LEU A 399 5.14 15.76 -9.15
C LEU A 399 5.65 17.10 -8.59
N SER A 400 5.84 17.22 -7.28
CA SER A 400 6.55 18.36 -6.70
C SER A 400 8.04 18.37 -7.07
N ASP A 401 8.59 17.22 -7.47
CA ASP A 401 9.90 17.09 -8.08
C ASP A 401 9.71 16.79 -9.58
N ASP A 402 10.31 17.64 -10.43
CA ASP A 402 10.16 17.56 -11.89
C ASP A 402 10.68 16.25 -12.49
N ARG A 403 11.64 15.59 -11.82
CA ARG A 403 12.14 14.28 -12.23
C ARG A 403 11.04 13.23 -12.30
N ASP A 404 10.04 13.28 -11.41
CA ASP A 404 8.90 12.37 -11.41
C ASP A 404 7.98 12.64 -12.60
N LEU A 405 7.75 13.92 -12.94
CA LEU A 405 6.99 14.33 -14.12
C LEU A 405 7.65 13.86 -15.42
N GLN A 406 8.96 14.09 -15.57
CA GLN A 406 9.68 13.70 -16.78
C GLN A 406 9.67 12.18 -16.97
N ARG A 407 9.83 11.40 -15.90
CA ARG A 407 9.74 9.93 -15.94
C ARG A 407 8.36 9.43 -16.35
N LEU A 408 7.28 10.02 -15.86
CA LEU A 408 5.94 9.67 -16.29
C LEU A 408 5.71 10.01 -17.77
N LYS A 409 6.20 11.15 -18.25
CA LYS A 409 6.12 11.52 -19.67
C LYS A 409 6.89 10.55 -20.56
N GLU A 410 8.11 10.15 -20.15
CA GLU A 410 8.91 9.13 -20.83
C GLU A 410 8.18 7.79 -20.86
N GLY A 411 7.65 7.34 -19.71
CA GLY A 411 6.87 6.12 -19.59
C GLY A 411 5.62 6.12 -20.47
N PHE A 412 4.90 7.25 -20.52
CA PHE A 412 3.71 7.40 -21.39
C PHE A 412 4.04 7.24 -22.88
N ARG A 413 5.11 7.90 -23.35
CA ARG A 413 5.58 7.77 -24.74
C ARG A 413 5.99 6.32 -25.04
N ARG A 414 6.74 5.68 -24.14
CA ARG A 414 7.17 4.28 -24.28
C ARG A 414 5.98 3.32 -24.33
N ALA A 415 5.02 3.44 -23.43
CA ALA A 415 3.82 2.59 -23.40
C ALA A 415 2.93 2.83 -24.63
N SER A 416 2.80 4.08 -25.08
CA SER A 416 2.10 4.42 -26.32
C SER A 416 2.74 3.75 -27.53
N ALA A 417 4.07 3.77 -27.65
CA ALA A 417 4.81 3.14 -28.73
C ALA A 417 4.64 1.60 -28.73
N ILE A 418 4.55 0.97 -27.56
CA ILE A 418 4.28 -0.46 -27.41
C ILE A 418 2.88 -0.79 -27.93
N LEU A 419 1.83 -0.11 -27.41
CA LEU A 419 0.45 -0.39 -27.77
C LEU A 419 0.12 -0.05 -29.24
N SER A 420 0.88 0.86 -29.86
CA SER A 420 0.72 1.26 -31.26
C SER A 420 1.56 0.41 -32.23
N ASP A 421 2.33 -0.56 -31.73
CA ASP A 421 3.16 -1.42 -32.56
C ASP A 421 2.33 -2.29 -33.52
N SER A 422 2.94 -2.62 -34.65
CA SER A 422 2.30 -3.47 -35.66
C SER A 422 1.89 -4.85 -35.15
N MET A 423 2.66 -5.41 -34.23
CA MET A 423 2.37 -6.68 -33.56
C MET A 423 1.09 -6.63 -32.73
N MET A 424 0.76 -5.47 -32.17
CA MET A 424 -0.44 -5.29 -31.37
C MET A 424 -1.75 -5.23 -32.20
N ARG A 425 -1.69 -4.98 -33.52
CA ARG A 425 -2.87 -4.77 -34.38
C ARG A 425 -3.89 -5.92 -34.36
N LYS A 426 -3.46 -7.14 -34.07
CA LYS A 426 -4.34 -8.30 -33.97
C LYS A 426 -5.10 -8.38 -32.65
N VAL A 427 -4.57 -7.77 -31.58
CA VAL A 427 -5.09 -7.89 -30.21
C VAL A 427 -5.51 -6.55 -29.61
N SER A 428 -5.29 -5.43 -30.31
CA SER A 428 -5.66 -4.10 -29.85
C SER A 428 -6.48 -3.35 -30.91
N GLY A 429 -7.37 -2.47 -30.43
CA GLY A 429 -8.10 -1.48 -31.23
C GLY A 429 -7.51 -0.08 -31.01
N PRO A 430 -8.34 0.98 -30.97
CA PRO A 430 -7.88 2.32 -30.66
C PRO A 430 -7.14 2.37 -29.33
N VAL A 431 -5.98 3.05 -29.35
CA VAL A 431 -5.18 3.35 -28.14
C VAL A 431 -5.56 4.74 -27.65
N PHE A 432 -5.73 4.90 -26.35
CA PHE A 432 -6.21 6.14 -25.76
C PHE A 432 -5.66 6.36 -24.35
N PRO A 433 -5.44 7.65 -23.92
CA PRO A 433 -5.05 7.97 -22.58
C PRO A 433 -6.17 7.67 -21.58
N THR A 434 -5.82 7.19 -20.39
CA THR A 434 -6.77 6.90 -19.31
C THR A 434 -6.29 7.47 -18.00
N SER A 435 -7.24 7.73 -17.10
CA SER A 435 -6.96 8.16 -15.72
C SER A 435 -7.93 7.51 -14.75
N TYR A 436 -7.47 7.31 -13.51
CA TYR A 436 -8.31 6.84 -12.41
C TYR A 436 -9.00 8.04 -11.75
N SER A 437 -10.09 8.51 -12.38
CA SER A 437 -10.85 9.70 -11.94
C SER A 437 -12.05 9.32 -11.07
N GLU A 438 -12.59 10.31 -10.32
CA GLU A 438 -13.83 10.13 -9.55
C GLU A 438 -15.02 9.69 -10.43
N ARG A 439 -15.03 10.10 -11.70
CA ARG A 439 -16.02 9.64 -12.68
C ARG A 439 -15.89 8.13 -12.93
N VAL A 440 -14.66 7.65 -13.13
CA VAL A 440 -14.39 6.21 -13.32
C VAL A 440 -14.80 5.42 -12.10
N LYS A 441 -14.46 5.89 -10.89
CA LYS A 441 -14.90 5.27 -9.63
C LYS A 441 -16.42 5.18 -9.53
N LYS A 442 -17.13 6.28 -9.78
CA LYS A 442 -18.60 6.34 -9.70
C LYS A 442 -19.27 5.38 -10.69
N ILE A 443 -18.77 5.30 -11.91
CA ILE A 443 -19.31 4.39 -12.96
C ILE A 443 -18.98 2.94 -12.61
N SER A 444 -17.80 2.67 -12.04
CA SER A 444 -17.34 1.34 -11.65
C SER A 444 -17.91 0.85 -10.33
N ALA A 445 -18.63 1.68 -9.58
CA ALA A 445 -19.26 1.26 -8.33
C ALA A 445 -20.29 0.14 -8.59
N PRO A 446 -20.26 -0.96 -7.81
CA PRO A 446 -21.22 -2.05 -7.95
C PRO A 446 -22.67 -1.58 -7.79
N GLY A 447 -23.57 -2.04 -8.70
CA GLY A 447 -24.98 -1.71 -8.66
C GLY A 447 -25.71 -2.14 -9.93
N LEU A 448 -26.96 -2.55 -9.81
CA LEU A 448 -27.78 -3.06 -10.93
C LEU A 448 -27.88 -2.05 -12.07
N TRP A 449 -28.17 -0.78 -11.75
CA TRP A 449 -28.30 0.28 -12.76
C TRP A 449 -26.99 0.54 -13.51
N ASN A 450 -25.88 0.66 -12.78
CA ASN A 450 -24.57 0.78 -13.39
C ASN A 450 -24.25 -0.42 -14.28
N SER A 451 -24.51 -1.64 -13.83
CA SER A 451 -24.27 -2.87 -14.61
C SER A 451 -25.05 -2.88 -15.90
N MET A 452 -26.33 -2.47 -15.92
CA MET A 452 -27.15 -2.41 -17.13
C MET A 452 -26.62 -1.36 -18.13
N GLN A 453 -26.30 -0.15 -17.67
CA GLN A 453 -25.73 0.90 -18.51
C GLN A 453 -24.37 0.49 -19.10
N LEU A 454 -23.50 -0.10 -18.29
CA LEU A 454 -22.18 -0.56 -18.70
C LEU A 454 -22.30 -1.71 -19.71
N LYS A 455 -23.27 -2.61 -19.55
CA LYS A 455 -23.54 -3.68 -20.52
C LYS A 455 -24.01 -3.13 -21.85
N ALA A 456 -24.96 -2.20 -21.86
CA ALA A 456 -25.42 -1.55 -23.07
C ALA A 456 -24.30 -0.82 -23.82
N PHE A 457 -23.49 -0.03 -23.10
CA PHE A 457 -22.34 0.67 -23.68
C PHE A 457 -21.28 -0.31 -24.21
N SER A 458 -21.05 -1.42 -23.53
CA SER A 458 -20.10 -2.44 -23.95
C SER A 458 -20.51 -3.11 -25.27
N CYS A 459 -21.81 -3.35 -25.50
CA CYS A 459 -22.33 -3.86 -26.77
C CYS A 459 -22.10 -2.86 -27.91
N MET A 460 -22.29 -1.56 -27.66
CA MET A 460 -21.99 -0.52 -28.68
C MET A 460 -20.50 -0.47 -29.04
N LEU A 461 -19.61 -0.68 -28.08
CA LEU A 461 -18.17 -0.78 -28.36
C LEU A 461 -17.80 -1.98 -29.22
N ASP A 462 -18.54 -3.08 -29.13
CA ASP A 462 -18.29 -4.29 -29.92
C ASP A 462 -18.87 -4.18 -31.36
N TRP A 463 -19.87 -3.33 -31.60
CA TRP A 463 -20.67 -3.34 -32.82
C TRP A 463 -19.91 -2.83 -34.04
N SER A 464 -19.28 -1.65 -34.01
CA SER A 464 -18.57 -1.15 -35.20
C SER A 464 -17.30 -0.35 -34.85
N GLY A 465 -16.28 -0.41 -35.73
CA GLY A 465 -15.02 0.31 -35.57
C GLY A 465 -15.17 1.83 -35.53
N PRO A 466 -15.87 2.47 -36.49
CA PRO A 466 -16.09 3.93 -36.47
C PRO A 466 -16.84 4.42 -35.23
N LEU A 467 -17.96 3.73 -34.88
CA LEU A 467 -18.73 4.06 -33.67
C LEU A 467 -17.89 3.89 -32.43
N ARG A 468 -17.11 2.82 -32.32
CA ARG A 468 -16.17 2.59 -31.20
C ARG A 468 -15.19 3.74 -31.02
N SER A 469 -14.55 4.16 -32.13
CA SER A 469 -13.58 5.26 -32.07
C SER A 469 -14.25 6.57 -31.66
N LEU A 470 -15.44 6.84 -32.12
CA LEU A 470 -16.24 8.00 -31.72
C LEU A 470 -16.60 7.94 -30.21
N LEU A 471 -17.09 6.80 -29.75
CA LEU A 471 -17.47 6.60 -28.33
C LEU A 471 -16.27 6.71 -27.41
N ILE A 472 -15.12 6.11 -27.77
CA ILE A 472 -13.89 6.25 -26.98
C ILE A 472 -13.48 7.72 -26.93
N HIS A 473 -13.43 8.40 -28.08
CA HIS A 473 -13.02 9.80 -28.14
C HIS A 473 -13.96 10.74 -27.36
N SER A 474 -15.26 10.63 -27.55
CA SER A 474 -16.24 11.55 -26.97
C SER A 474 -16.62 11.21 -25.52
N VAL A 475 -16.76 9.91 -25.19
CA VAL A 475 -17.27 9.47 -23.89
C VAL A 475 -16.15 9.07 -22.93
N VAL A 476 -15.16 8.29 -23.41
CA VAL A 476 -14.12 7.76 -22.52
C VAL A 476 -13.05 8.83 -22.28
N THR A 477 -12.49 9.43 -23.34
CA THR A 477 -11.40 10.40 -23.22
C THR A 477 -11.86 11.87 -23.18
N MET A 478 -13.16 12.13 -23.33
CA MET A 478 -13.73 13.49 -23.36
C MET A 478 -13.03 14.43 -24.36
N GLY A 479 -12.74 13.92 -25.56
CA GLY A 479 -12.09 14.68 -26.63
C GLY A 479 -10.55 14.72 -26.56
N LEU A 480 -9.94 14.08 -25.59
CA LEU A 480 -8.48 14.03 -25.47
C LEU A 480 -7.89 13.11 -26.55
N SER A 481 -7.00 13.66 -27.40
CA SER A 481 -6.36 12.94 -28.49
C SER A 481 -4.98 12.45 -28.09
N LEU A 482 -4.72 11.14 -28.24
CA LEU A 482 -3.40 10.56 -28.04
C LEU A 482 -2.34 11.24 -28.91
N ARG A 483 -2.66 11.48 -30.19
CA ARG A 483 -1.75 12.15 -31.13
C ARG A 483 -1.32 13.53 -30.62
N LYS A 484 -2.30 14.35 -30.15
CA LYS A 484 -1.99 15.66 -29.57
C LYS A 484 -1.03 15.54 -28.38
N LEU A 485 -1.22 14.56 -27.51
CA LEU A 485 -0.33 14.35 -26.34
C LEU A 485 1.09 13.93 -26.74
N LEU A 486 1.24 13.21 -27.86
CA LEU A 486 2.56 12.76 -28.33
C LEU A 486 3.30 13.86 -29.11
N ASP A 487 2.57 14.71 -29.84
CA ASP A 487 3.13 15.77 -30.68
C ASP A 487 3.37 17.09 -29.91
N ASP A 488 2.66 17.32 -28.79
CA ASP A 488 2.70 18.54 -27.99
C ASP A 488 3.11 18.24 -26.54
N ASP A 489 4.34 18.61 -26.18
CA ASP A 489 4.91 18.35 -24.85
C ASP A 489 4.17 19.08 -23.73
N ALA A 490 3.65 20.29 -23.98
CA ALA A 490 2.86 21.03 -23.01
C ALA A 490 1.50 20.36 -22.76
N ALA A 491 0.87 19.83 -23.81
CA ALA A 491 -0.37 19.05 -23.68
C ALA A 491 -0.14 17.76 -22.87
N LEU A 492 0.98 17.06 -23.11
CA LEU A 492 1.35 15.88 -22.34
C LEU A 492 1.62 16.21 -20.88
N THR A 493 2.35 17.29 -20.60
CA THR A 493 2.58 17.80 -19.25
C THR A 493 1.25 18.05 -18.53
N ALA A 494 0.36 18.83 -19.13
CA ALA A 494 -0.95 19.10 -18.56
C ALA A 494 -1.79 17.84 -18.33
N PHE A 495 -1.71 16.85 -19.23
CA PHE A 495 -2.38 15.55 -19.05
C PHE A 495 -1.83 14.81 -17.82
N VAL A 496 -0.50 14.67 -17.71
CA VAL A 496 0.14 13.97 -16.58
C VAL A 496 -0.24 14.63 -15.26
N GLU A 497 -0.11 15.95 -15.17
CA GLU A 497 -0.41 16.71 -13.95
C GLU A 497 -1.89 16.62 -13.52
N ASN A 498 -2.83 16.56 -14.48
CA ASN A 498 -4.26 16.44 -14.18
C ASN A 498 -4.72 14.98 -13.95
N SER A 499 -3.95 13.99 -14.42
CA SER A 499 -4.32 12.58 -14.39
C SER A 499 -3.55 11.78 -13.37
N VAL A 500 -2.45 12.31 -12.82
CA VAL A 500 -1.61 11.59 -11.86
C VAL A 500 -2.41 11.14 -10.64
N ALA A 501 -2.15 9.90 -10.27
CA ALA A 501 -2.72 9.21 -9.12
C ALA A 501 -1.59 8.56 -8.31
N GLY A 502 -1.90 8.16 -7.08
CA GLY A 502 -1.09 7.21 -6.32
C GLY A 502 -1.55 5.77 -6.57
N VAL A 503 -0.76 4.82 -6.11
CA VAL A 503 -1.07 3.38 -6.13
C VAL A 503 -1.35 2.82 -4.74
N TRP A 504 -1.77 3.67 -3.81
CA TRP A 504 -2.09 3.37 -2.40
C TRP A 504 -0.88 2.87 -1.59
N HIS A 505 0.29 3.44 -1.82
CA HIS A 505 1.55 3.11 -1.17
C HIS A 505 2.03 4.19 -0.18
N ALA A 506 1.10 4.89 0.49
CA ALA A 506 1.42 5.90 1.51
C ALA A 506 2.46 5.38 2.51
N SER A 507 3.58 6.09 2.65
CA SER A 507 4.73 5.67 3.47
C SER A 507 5.58 6.84 3.95
N GLY A 508 6.48 6.61 4.89
CA GLY A 508 7.57 7.52 5.25
C GLY A 508 7.26 8.63 6.26
N THR A 509 6.04 8.73 6.76
CA THR A 509 5.56 9.84 7.62
C THR A 509 6.05 9.80 9.07
N CYS A 510 6.69 8.69 9.47
CA CYS A 510 7.35 8.48 10.76
C CYS A 510 8.75 7.89 10.54
N ARG A 511 9.47 8.40 9.52
CA ARG A 511 10.66 7.76 8.98
C ARG A 511 11.75 7.47 10.00
N MET A 512 12.43 6.35 9.82
CA MET A 512 13.69 6.04 10.51
C MET A 512 14.80 6.99 10.05
N GLY A 513 15.83 7.15 10.87
CA GLY A 513 17.03 7.89 10.51
C GLY A 513 18.09 7.95 11.60
N ALA A 514 19.19 8.63 11.33
CA ALA A 514 20.31 8.81 12.28
C ALA A 514 19.91 9.60 13.51
N SER A 515 20.66 9.45 14.61
CA SER A 515 20.35 10.09 15.90
C SER A 515 20.44 11.62 15.85
N ASP A 516 21.25 12.18 14.98
CA ASP A 516 21.45 13.60 14.72
C ASP A 516 20.51 14.18 13.66
N ASP A 517 19.73 13.34 12.98
CA ASP A 517 18.73 13.78 12.02
C ASP A 517 17.46 14.26 12.71
N ARG A 518 17.26 15.58 12.74
CA ARG A 518 16.10 16.23 13.37
C ARG A 518 14.74 15.85 12.77
N LEU A 519 14.73 15.35 11.54
CA LEU A 519 13.50 14.89 10.88
C LEU A 519 13.28 13.37 11.01
N ALA A 520 14.19 12.64 11.66
CA ALA A 520 13.96 11.24 11.98
C ALA A 520 12.99 11.12 13.15
N VAL A 521 11.90 10.39 12.95
CA VAL A 521 10.87 10.14 13.97
C VAL A 521 11.19 8.91 14.80
N THR A 522 11.76 7.90 14.16
CA THR A 522 12.09 6.63 14.80
C THR A 522 13.55 6.25 14.57
N ASP A 523 14.09 5.40 15.45
CA ASP A 523 15.34 4.71 15.24
C ASP A 523 15.17 3.47 14.34
N GLY A 524 16.25 2.75 14.05
CA GLY A 524 16.25 1.53 13.22
C GLY A 524 15.47 0.35 13.84
N ALA A 525 15.08 0.44 15.11
CA ALA A 525 14.22 -0.53 15.82
C ALA A 525 12.77 -0.02 15.98
N GLY A 526 12.39 1.05 15.27
CA GLY A 526 11.05 1.64 15.29
C GLY A 526 10.69 2.41 16.58
N ARG A 527 11.62 2.61 17.53
CA ARG A 527 11.35 3.37 18.77
C ARG A 527 11.16 4.83 18.44
N VAL A 528 10.08 5.42 18.94
CA VAL A 528 9.79 6.85 18.75
C VAL A 528 10.76 7.66 19.59
N ARG A 529 11.42 8.64 18.98
CA ARG A 529 12.42 9.47 19.66
C ARG A 529 11.80 10.37 20.73
N GLY A 530 12.47 10.50 21.86
CA GLY A 530 12.03 11.33 22.97
C GLY A 530 10.82 10.81 23.76
N VAL A 531 10.37 9.58 23.46
CA VAL A 531 9.22 8.94 24.10
C VAL A 531 9.53 7.49 24.42
N ASP A 532 9.25 7.05 25.65
CA ASP A 532 9.42 5.66 26.06
C ASP A 532 8.16 4.83 25.86
N GLY A 533 8.32 3.50 25.68
CA GLY A 533 7.20 2.56 25.60
C GLY A 533 6.38 2.66 24.33
N LEU A 534 6.92 3.25 23.26
CA LEU A 534 6.25 3.45 21.99
C LEU A 534 7.14 3.09 20.79
N ARG A 535 6.60 2.28 19.87
CA ARG A 535 7.21 2.04 18.55
C ARG A 535 6.21 2.29 17.43
N VAL A 536 6.73 2.55 16.25
CA VAL A 536 6.02 2.51 14.97
C VAL A 536 6.60 1.36 14.14
N CYS A 537 5.73 0.49 13.62
CA CYS A 537 6.14 -0.76 12.99
C CYS A 537 5.37 -1.02 11.67
N ASP A 538 5.16 -0.01 10.84
CA ASP A 538 4.47 -0.11 9.55
C ASP A 538 5.18 0.68 8.44
N SER A 539 4.54 0.89 7.29
CA SER A 539 5.11 1.61 6.16
C SER A 539 5.50 3.06 6.47
N SER A 540 4.98 3.65 7.55
CA SER A 540 5.31 5.04 7.92
C SER A 540 6.77 5.22 8.34
N ILE A 541 7.47 4.15 8.78
CA ILE A 541 8.87 4.24 9.19
C ILE A 541 9.87 4.22 8.04
N MET A 542 9.45 3.91 6.81
CA MET A 542 10.34 3.84 5.63
C MET A 542 11.04 5.18 5.38
N PRO A 543 12.39 5.25 5.40
CA PRO A 543 13.12 6.48 5.07
C PRO A 543 12.90 6.93 3.63
N THR A 544 12.93 5.96 2.71
CA THR A 544 12.56 6.11 1.29
C THR A 544 11.62 4.98 0.88
N ILE A 545 10.74 5.26 -0.09
CA ILE A 545 9.85 4.24 -0.61
C ILE A 545 10.64 3.21 -1.42
N PRO A 546 10.48 1.88 -1.18
CA PRO A 546 11.15 0.86 -1.96
C PRO A 546 10.54 0.75 -3.36
N ARG A 547 11.31 0.25 -4.32
CA ARG A 547 10.89 -0.04 -5.71
C ARG A 547 9.96 -1.26 -5.77
N ALA A 548 8.89 -1.23 -4.96
CA ALA A 548 7.94 -2.32 -4.76
C ALA A 548 6.55 -1.85 -4.37
N ASN A 549 5.54 -2.69 -4.58
CA ASN A 549 4.29 -2.59 -3.84
C ASN A 549 4.57 -2.73 -2.34
N THR A 550 4.04 -1.84 -1.51
CA THR A 550 4.49 -1.69 -0.11
C THR A 550 3.99 -2.78 0.86
N ASN A 551 3.14 -3.72 0.43
CA ASN A 551 2.58 -4.74 1.33
C ASN A 551 3.66 -5.72 1.85
N LEU A 552 4.44 -6.37 0.95
CA LEU A 552 5.50 -7.28 1.39
C LEU A 552 6.61 -6.56 2.18
N PRO A 553 7.09 -5.36 1.76
CA PRO A 553 7.99 -4.56 2.58
C PRO A 553 7.45 -4.25 3.98
N THR A 554 6.15 -3.97 4.12
CA THR A 554 5.52 -3.72 5.42
C THR A 554 5.49 -4.99 6.29
N LEU A 555 5.19 -6.15 5.71
CA LEU A 555 5.27 -7.44 6.41
C LEU A 555 6.70 -7.78 6.82
N MET A 556 7.68 -7.52 5.95
CA MET A 556 9.10 -7.70 6.24
C MET A 556 9.57 -6.82 7.41
N ILE A 557 9.13 -5.56 7.46
CA ILE A 557 9.35 -4.67 8.60
C ILE A 557 8.79 -5.31 9.88
N ALA A 558 7.54 -5.77 9.86
CA ALA A 558 6.88 -6.36 11.02
C ALA A 558 7.58 -7.63 11.52
N GLU A 559 8.00 -8.52 10.63
CA GLU A 559 8.77 -9.73 10.97
C GLU A 559 10.10 -9.37 11.67
N ARG A 560 10.83 -8.40 11.13
CA ARG A 560 12.07 -7.92 11.73
C ARG A 560 11.82 -7.26 13.10
N MET A 561 10.81 -6.39 13.22
CA MET A 561 10.51 -5.71 14.48
C MET A 561 10.11 -6.72 15.57
N ALA A 562 9.37 -7.78 15.22
CA ALA A 562 9.04 -8.84 16.16
C ALA A 562 10.31 -9.53 16.70
N ASP A 563 11.25 -9.88 15.83
CA ASP A 563 12.50 -10.52 16.24
C ASP A 563 13.36 -9.59 17.12
N LEU A 564 13.44 -8.29 16.79
CA LEU A 564 14.14 -7.30 17.61
C LEU A 564 13.51 -7.13 19.00
N MET A 565 12.18 -7.16 19.11
CA MET A 565 11.48 -7.06 20.40
C MET A 565 11.68 -8.30 21.25
N LYS A 566 11.63 -9.50 20.66
CA LYS A 566 11.91 -10.77 21.36
C LYS A 566 13.34 -10.82 21.91
N ALA A 567 14.33 -10.41 21.12
CA ALA A 567 15.73 -10.35 21.55
C ALA A 567 15.93 -9.40 22.74
N ASN A 568 15.30 -8.22 22.73
CA ASN A 568 15.40 -7.26 23.81
C ASN A 568 14.69 -7.73 25.09
N SER A 569 13.56 -8.42 24.99
CA SER A 569 12.83 -8.95 26.16
C SER A 569 13.58 -10.06 26.89
N SER A 570 14.46 -10.78 26.23
CA SER A 570 15.33 -11.80 26.84
C SER A 570 16.54 -11.20 27.57
N MET A 571 16.89 -9.93 27.33
CA MET A 571 18.02 -9.22 27.95
C MET A 571 17.63 -8.37 29.16
N GLU A 572 16.34 -8.04 29.36
CA GLU A 572 15.88 -7.30 30.53
C GLU A 572 15.61 -8.27 31.71
N PRO A 573 16.30 -8.11 32.88
CA PRO A 573 15.92 -8.84 34.10
C PRO A 573 14.49 -8.45 34.49
N ALA A 574 13.71 -9.42 34.98
CA ALA A 574 12.35 -9.20 35.45
C ALA A 574 12.34 -8.10 36.51
N VAL A 575 12.04 -6.86 36.12
CA VAL A 575 11.83 -5.76 37.06
C VAL A 575 10.54 -6.05 37.81
N ALA A 576 10.65 -6.34 39.09
CA ALA A 576 9.54 -6.64 39.97
C ALA A 576 8.50 -5.50 39.93
N GLY A 577 7.26 -5.89 39.65
CA GLY A 577 6.10 -5.00 39.46
C GLY A 577 5.63 -4.32 40.75
N GLN A 578 6.43 -3.44 41.36
CA GLN A 578 6.08 -2.73 42.60
C GLN A 578 6.04 -1.18 42.46
N GLU A 579 6.61 -0.57 41.44
CA GLU A 579 6.69 0.91 41.40
C GLU A 579 5.58 1.67 40.68
N LEU A 580 4.70 1.00 39.92
CA LEU A 580 3.63 1.68 39.17
C LEU A 580 2.32 1.89 39.95
N LEU A 581 2.21 1.35 41.16
CA LEU A 581 1.01 1.46 42.02
C LEU A 581 1.04 2.59 43.04
N SER A 582 2.15 3.33 43.19
CA SER A 582 2.29 4.40 44.20
C SER A 582 1.91 5.80 43.71
N ALA A 583 1.69 6.01 42.39
CA ALA A 583 1.39 7.34 41.81
C ALA A 583 -0.10 7.72 41.79
N GLU A 584 -1.02 6.85 42.21
CA GLU A 584 -2.47 7.13 42.25
C GLU A 584 -3.03 7.48 43.64
N ARG A 585 -2.15 7.84 44.63
CA ARG A 585 -2.58 8.27 45.96
C ARG A 585 -1.99 9.63 46.34
N THR A 586 -2.14 10.63 45.51
CA THR A 586 -2.11 12.03 45.95
C THR A 586 -3.01 12.90 45.10
#